data_dd690f73301683e5ca3c53f90affe510
#
_entry.id   dd690f73301683e5ca3c53f90affe510
#
_cell.length_a   1.000
_cell.length_b   1.000
_cell.length_c   1.000
_cell.angle_alpha   90.00
_cell.angle_beta   90.00
_cell.angle_gamma   90.00
#
_symmetry.space_group_name_H-M   'P 1'
#
loop_
_entity.id
_entity.type
_entity.pdbx_description
1 polymer ?
#
loop_
_entity_poly.entity_id
_entity_poly.type
_entity_poly.pdbx_seq_one_letter_code
_entity_poly.pdbx_strand_id
1 'polypeptide(L)'
;CYRIWRDNIPSEYMEKVDNCVKEALEKGYAEVIYPWYHPTRGKIWIRCGGVLPKDYEGIGICMRGYHQDITKNIEQEIRFRSLKAATSEIYYAIYNINLNTDYMEQISEPNKMYKIANDRGTASEKLMYFCTFQIHEDYQEEMRKFFDLSTLRERLKEKNFVSREYPNKQGIWRRAVFIAQEGVRAESVTEVLYVTQIIDDYKQKELAYQQELVKALKETRIANDAKAEFLRKMSHDIRTPINGIMGMLDIEEKNWDDPERLKECHEKMKVTAGNLLQLVNDVLDMNRLE
;
A
#
# COMPACT_ATOMS: atom_id res chain seq x y z
N CYS A 1 47.33 30.60 15.38
CA CYS A 1 45.91 30.34 14.95
C CYS A 1 45.85 29.77 13.55
N TYR A 2 46.54 30.32 12.54
CA TYR A 2 46.45 29.86 11.14
C TYR A 2 46.84 28.37 10.95
N ARG A 3 47.96 27.90 11.55
CA ARG A 3 48.38 26.49 11.46
C ARG A 3 47.33 25.54 12.05
N ILE A 4 46.81 25.84 13.24
CA ILE A 4 45.80 25.00 13.89
C ILE A 4 44.53 24.89 13.04
N TRP A 5 44.12 25.97 12.40
CA TRP A 5 42.99 25.95 11.48
C TRP A 5 43.28 25.08 10.26
N ARG A 6 44.40 25.25 9.61
CA ARG A 6 44.80 24.54 8.38
C ARG A 6 45.01 23.04 8.61
N ASP A 7 45.69 22.68 9.71
CA ASP A 7 46.04 21.30 10.03
C ASP A 7 44.77 20.41 10.33
N ASN A 8 43.65 21.03 10.61
CA ASN A 8 42.38 20.35 10.86
C ASN A 8 41.41 20.34 9.66
N ILE A 9 41.88 20.77 8.48
CA ILE A 9 41.13 20.66 7.22
C ILE A 9 41.47 19.31 6.58
N PRO A 10 40.47 18.48 6.21
CA PRO A 10 40.73 17.24 5.45
C PRO A 10 41.46 17.53 4.14
N SER A 11 42.45 16.71 3.81
CA SER A 11 43.32 16.90 2.64
C SER A 11 42.55 17.06 1.32
N GLU A 12 41.45 16.38 1.16
CA GLU A 12 40.55 16.44 0.01
C GLU A 12 39.87 17.81 -0.21
N TYR A 13 39.81 18.65 0.83
CA TYR A 13 39.22 19.99 0.76
C TYR A 13 40.27 21.10 0.71
N MET A 14 41.57 20.76 0.82
CA MET A 14 42.64 21.75 0.93
C MET A 14 42.72 22.62 -0.33
N GLU A 15 42.68 22.01 -1.51
CA GLU A 15 42.68 22.73 -2.80
C GLU A 15 41.50 23.71 -2.91
N LYS A 16 40.30 23.27 -2.49
CA LYS A 16 39.11 24.12 -2.50
C LYS A 16 39.25 25.33 -1.60
N VAL A 17 39.86 25.16 -0.44
CA VAL A 17 40.12 26.25 0.52
C VAL A 17 41.18 27.20 0.00
N ASP A 18 42.28 26.67 -0.59
CA ASP A 18 43.36 27.46 -1.20
C ASP A 18 42.86 28.31 -2.39
N ASN A 19 41.97 27.73 -3.21
CA ASN A 19 41.33 28.46 -4.31
C ASN A 19 40.40 29.58 -3.78
N CYS A 20 39.65 29.34 -2.69
CA CYS A 20 38.85 30.38 -2.06
C CYS A 20 39.71 31.54 -1.54
N VAL A 21 40.84 31.24 -0.94
CA VAL A 21 41.78 32.30 -0.49
C VAL A 21 42.30 33.13 -1.70
N LYS A 22 42.67 32.49 -2.81
CA LYS A 22 43.07 33.19 -4.04
C LYS A 22 41.97 34.08 -4.58
N GLU A 23 40.73 33.55 -4.62
CA GLU A 23 39.56 34.29 -5.07
C GLU A 23 39.28 35.50 -4.17
N ALA A 24 39.43 35.38 -2.87
CA ALA A 24 39.29 36.49 -1.93
C ALA A 24 40.38 37.58 -2.17
N LEU A 25 41.60 37.19 -2.52
CA LEU A 25 42.66 38.12 -2.87
C LEU A 25 42.38 38.88 -4.19
N GLU A 26 41.82 38.22 -5.19
CA GLU A 26 41.50 38.79 -6.48
C GLU A 26 40.22 39.68 -6.42
N LYS A 27 39.16 39.14 -5.88
CA LYS A 27 37.83 39.76 -5.90
C LYS A 27 37.50 40.59 -4.65
N GLY A 28 38.33 40.51 -3.61
CA GLY A 28 38.13 41.18 -2.32
C GLY A 28 37.18 40.44 -1.36
N TYR A 29 36.49 39.38 -1.81
CA TYR A 29 35.62 38.53 -1.01
C TYR A 29 35.56 37.11 -1.61
N ALA A 30 35.51 36.08 -0.74
CA ALA A 30 35.13 34.73 -1.10
C ALA A 30 34.60 33.97 0.11
N GLU A 31 33.86 32.88 -0.17
CA GLU A 31 33.25 32.00 0.84
C GLU A 31 33.43 30.54 0.42
N VAL A 32 33.69 29.66 1.38
CA VAL A 32 33.81 28.23 1.15
C VAL A 32 33.23 27.43 2.29
N ILE A 33 32.59 26.29 1.94
CA ILE A 33 32.05 25.31 2.88
C ILE A 33 32.91 24.05 2.81
N TYR A 34 33.39 23.60 3.97
CA TYR A 34 34.17 22.38 4.11
C TYR A 34 34.03 21.77 5.51
N PRO A 35 34.31 20.46 5.68
CA PRO A 35 34.38 19.83 6.98
C PRO A 35 35.68 20.22 7.69
N TRP A 36 35.61 20.40 9.01
CA TRP A 36 36.74 20.73 9.85
C TRP A 36 36.76 19.86 11.11
N TYR A 37 37.94 19.40 11.52
CA TYR A 37 38.06 18.58 12.72
C TYR A 37 38.23 19.47 13.96
N HIS A 38 37.15 19.67 14.70
CA HIS A 38 37.17 20.42 15.94
C HIS A 38 37.84 19.59 17.04
N PRO A 39 38.79 20.15 17.84
CA PRO A 39 39.55 19.39 18.84
C PRO A 39 38.72 18.60 19.86
N THR A 40 37.52 19.07 20.23
CA THR A 40 36.67 18.46 21.23
C THR A 40 35.33 17.95 20.70
N ARG A 41 34.91 18.39 19.48
CA ARG A 41 33.58 18.08 18.92
C ARG A 41 33.63 17.13 17.72
N GLY A 42 34.86 16.75 17.29
CA GLY A 42 35.06 15.92 16.11
C GLY A 42 34.80 16.66 14.80
N LYS A 43 34.36 15.95 13.78
CA LYS A 43 34.08 16.51 12.44
C LYS A 43 32.85 17.41 12.48
N ILE A 44 33.04 18.70 12.16
CA ILE A 44 31.97 19.68 12.00
C ILE A 44 32.04 20.30 10.61
N TRP A 45 30.92 20.82 10.14
CA TRP A 45 30.87 21.58 8.88
C TRP A 45 30.95 23.07 9.18
N ILE A 46 31.91 23.75 8.54
CA ILE A 46 32.05 25.18 8.67
C ILE A 46 31.85 25.89 7.34
N ARG A 47 31.22 27.05 7.41
CA ARG A 47 31.22 28.05 6.37
C ARG A 47 32.27 29.08 6.76
N CYS A 48 33.28 29.20 5.93
CA CYS A 48 34.38 30.16 6.10
C CYS A 48 34.30 31.20 4.98
N GLY A 49 34.25 32.45 5.33
CA GLY A 49 34.26 33.54 4.38
C GLY A 49 35.19 34.66 4.86
N GLY A 50 35.67 35.43 3.92
CA GLY A 50 36.58 36.54 4.23
C GLY A 50 36.47 37.68 3.23
N VAL A 51 36.75 38.87 3.73
CA VAL A 51 36.90 40.10 2.94
C VAL A 51 38.34 40.62 3.08
N LEU A 52 38.90 41.11 2.01
CA LEU A 52 40.18 41.78 1.99
C LEU A 52 39.96 43.30 1.73
N PRO A 53 39.85 44.10 2.80
CA PRO A 53 39.82 45.55 2.62
C PRO A 53 41.09 46.04 1.95
N LYS A 54 40.97 46.94 0.98
CA LYS A 54 42.08 47.56 0.27
C LYS A 54 42.27 48.99 0.82
N ASP A 55 43.53 49.46 0.86
CA ASP A 55 43.82 50.84 1.17
C ASP A 55 43.59 51.77 -0.04
N TYR A 56 43.96 53.05 0.11
CA TYR A 56 43.77 54.05 -0.95
C TYR A 56 44.64 53.78 -2.19
N GLU A 57 45.68 52.92 -2.07
CA GLU A 57 46.57 52.50 -3.18
C GLU A 57 46.09 51.17 -3.78
N GLY A 58 44.99 50.59 -3.28
CA GLY A 58 44.46 49.31 -3.74
C GLY A 58 45.17 48.09 -3.17
N ILE A 59 46.09 48.30 -2.17
CA ILE A 59 46.81 47.23 -1.48
C ILE A 59 45.95 46.62 -0.38
N GLY A 60 45.86 45.31 -0.32
CA GLY A 60 45.11 44.59 0.73
C GLY A 60 45.74 44.77 2.09
N ILE A 61 45.01 45.33 3.07
CA ILE A 61 45.56 45.67 4.41
C ILE A 61 45.58 44.43 5.30
N CYS A 62 44.46 43.73 5.43
CA CYS A 62 44.36 42.50 6.21
C CYS A 62 43.06 41.75 5.82
N MET A 63 43.16 40.43 5.79
CA MET A 63 41.95 39.61 5.60
C MET A 63 41.16 39.56 6.91
N ARG A 64 39.87 39.93 6.84
CA ARG A 64 38.90 39.73 7.92
C ARG A 64 37.95 38.64 7.51
N GLY A 65 37.84 37.60 8.33
CA GLY A 65 37.01 36.45 8.02
C GLY A 65 36.13 36.01 9.19
N TYR A 66 35.24 35.13 8.89
CA TYR A 66 34.38 34.47 9.86
C TYR A 66 34.36 32.96 9.62
N HIS A 67 34.11 32.23 10.70
CA HIS A 67 33.82 30.80 10.68
C HIS A 67 32.43 30.62 11.32
N GLN A 68 31.54 30.02 10.57
CA GLN A 68 30.19 29.68 11.04
C GLN A 68 30.05 28.17 11.08
N ASP A 69 29.72 27.60 12.21
CA ASP A 69 29.34 26.20 12.32
C ASP A 69 27.95 26.00 11.70
N ILE A 70 27.90 25.24 10.60
CA ILE A 70 26.69 24.92 9.86
C ILE A 70 26.37 23.42 9.90
N THR A 71 27.01 22.69 10.84
CA THR A 71 26.87 21.23 10.97
C THR A 71 25.40 20.82 11.04
N LYS A 72 24.65 21.48 11.92
CA LYS A 72 23.21 21.18 12.11
C LYS A 72 22.40 21.37 10.82
N ASN A 73 22.71 22.39 10.04
CA ASN A 73 22.01 22.67 8.77
C ASN A 73 22.34 21.59 7.73
N ILE A 74 23.63 21.22 7.61
CA ILE A 74 24.05 20.17 6.68
C ILE A 74 23.47 18.80 7.06
N GLU A 75 23.50 18.45 8.35
CA GLU A 75 22.90 17.20 8.86
C GLU A 75 21.39 17.15 8.60
N GLN A 76 20.68 18.26 8.82
CA GLN A 76 19.25 18.35 8.50
C GLN A 76 19.00 18.17 6.99
N GLU A 77 19.82 18.80 6.14
CA GLU A 77 19.66 18.66 4.70
C GLU A 77 19.96 17.22 4.21
N ILE A 78 21.01 16.59 4.74
CA ILE A 78 21.34 15.18 4.44
C ILE A 78 20.19 14.28 4.88
N ARG A 79 19.69 14.49 6.10
CA ARG A 79 18.56 13.73 6.63
C ARG A 79 17.29 13.91 5.79
N PHE A 80 17.00 15.13 5.38
CA PHE A 80 15.89 15.44 4.51
C PHE A 80 16.03 14.75 3.14
N ARG A 81 17.21 14.81 2.52
CA ARG A 81 17.49 14.13 1.25
C ARG A 81 17.36 12.60 1.37
N SER A 82 17.86 12.02 2.46
CA SER A 82 17.75 10.58 2.71
C SER A 82 16.29 10.15 2.90
N LEU A 83 15.50 10.92 3.67
CA LEU A 83 14.07 10.69 3.82
C LEU A 83 13.32 10.82 2.49
N LYS A 84 13.65 11.84 1.71
CA LYS A 84 13.08 12.05 0.37
C LYS A 84 13.38 10.88 -0.57
N ALA A 85 14.61 10.37 -0.58
CA ALA A 85 15.00 9.21 -1.38
C ALA A 85 14.23 7.95 -0.95
N ALA A 86 14.17 7.66 0.35
CA ALA A 86 13.45 6.51 0.89
C ALA A 86 11.93 6.58 0.62
N THR A 87 11.33 7.76 0.75
CA THR A 87 9.90 7.93 0.45
C THR A 87 9.60 7.83 -1.04
N SER A 88 10.54 8.20 -1.91
CA SER A 88 10.38 8.09 -3.37
C SER A 88 10.36 6.64 -3.87
N GLU A 89 10.84 5.67 -3.10
CA GLU A 89 10.70 4.24 -3.40
C GLU A 89 9.29 3.72 -3.09
N ILE A 90 8.60 4.35 -2.13
CA ILE A 90 7.27 3.93 -1.68
C ILE A 90 6.18 4.71 -2.42
N TYR A 91 6.38 6.02 -2.58
CA TYR A 91 5.42 6.92 -3.19
C TYR A 91 5.85 7.33 -4.59
N TYR A 92 4.94 7.16 -5.53
CA TYR A 92 5.16 7.52 -6.92
C TYR A 92 5.29 9.03 -7.14
N ALA A 93 4.47 9.83 -6.44
CA ALA A 93 4.54 11.28 -6.46
C ALA A 93 4.04 11.87 -5.13
N ILE A 94 4.63 12.99 -4.70
CA ILE A 94 4.29 13.72 -3.49
C ILE A 94 4.15 15.19 -3.83
N TYR A 95 2.98 15.76 -3.50
CA TYR A 95 2.66 17.17 -3.68
C TYR A 95 2.21 17.78 -2.36
N ASN A 96 2.60 19.03 -2.12
CA ASN A 96 1.99 19.87 -1.08
C ASN A 96 0.88 20.72 -1.71
N ILE A 97 -0.30 20.73 -1.11
CA ILE A 97 -1.45 21.50 -1.58
C ILE A 97 -1.87 22.47 -0.48
N ASN A 98 -1.88 23.75 -0.80
CA ASN A 98 -2.45 24.79 0.05
C ASN A 98 -3.93 24.98 -0.31
N LEU A 99 -4.82 24.64 0.62
CA LEU A 99 -6.28 24.67 0.42
C LEU A 99 -6.88 26.08 0.43
N ASN A 100 -6.14 27.10 0.90
CA ASN A 100 -6.62 28.49 0.90
C ASN A 100 -6.34 29.20 -0.43
N THR A 101 -5.18 28.88 -1.01
CA THR A 101 -4.72 29.52 -2.26
C THR A 101 -4.96 28.64 -3.49
N ASP A 102 -5.48 27.44 -3.30
CA ASP A 102 -5.62 26.40 -4.34
C ASP A 102 -4.32 26.21 -5.14
N TYR A 103 -3.20 26.21 -4.42
CA TYR A 103 -1.85 26.07 -4.98
C TYR A 103 -1.28 24.69 -4.68
N MET A 104 -0.63 24.08 -5.69
CA MET A 104 0.02 22.77 -5.58
C MET A 104 1.49 22.91 -5.93
N GLU A 105 2.34 22.43 -5.01
CA GLU A 105 3.79 22.35 -5.16
C GLU A 105 4.25 20.91 -5.16
N GLN A 106 5.12 20.56 -6.10
CA GLN A 106 5.71 19.24 -6.19
C GLN A 106 6.88 19.09 -5.22
N ILE A 107 6.79 18.11 -4.30
CA ILE A 107 7.88 17.78 -3.37
C ILE A 107 8.80 16.73 -3.94
N SER A 108 8.25 15.65 -4.50
CA SER A 108 9.02 14.54 -5.06
C SER A 108 8.28 13.85 -6.20
N GLU A 109 9.04 13.58 -7.27
CA GLU A 109 8.59 12.77 -8.39
C GLU A 109 9.79 11.95 -8.88
N PRO A 110 9.75 10.61 -8.78
CA PRO A 110 10.88 9.77 -9.19
C PRO A 110 11.06 9.71 -10.72
N ASN A 111 10.02 10.03 -11.48
CA ASN A 111 10.06 9.91 -12.94
C ASN A 111 9.52 11.18 -13.63
N LYS A 112 10.34 11.82 -14.47
CA LYS A 112 9.99 13.01 -15.25
C LYS A 112 8.77 12.85 -16.18
N MET A 113 8.22 11.66 -16.28
CA MET A 113 7.17 11.29 -17.24
C MET A 113 5.74 11.64 -16.77
N TYR A 114 5.56 12.03 -15.51
CA TYR A 114 4.26 12.39 -14.94
C TYR A 114 4.23 13.81 -14.41
N LYS A 115 4.56 14.77 -15.26
CA LYS A 115 4.09 16.12 -14.97
C LYS A 115 2.56 16.10 -15.00
N ILE A 116 1.93 16.33 -13.84
CA ILE A 116 0.53 16.79 -13.83
C ILE A 116 0.54 18.01 -14.74
N ALA A 117 -0.07 17.89 -15.89
CA ALA A 117 0.15 18.76 -17.02
C ALA A 117 -0.03 20.23 -16.67
N ASN A 118 0.86 21.04 -17.20
CA ASN A 118 1.00 22.48 -17.10
C ASN A 118 1.45 23.02 -15.74
N ASP A 119 2.59 23.69 -15.73
CA ASP A 119 3.07 24.53 -14.61
C ASP A 119 2.09 25.69 -14.29
N ARG A 120 1.05 25.86 -15.10
CA ARG A 120 0.02 26.90 -14.96
C ARG A 120 -1.31 26.27 -14.58
N GLY A 121 -2.01 26.88 -13.62
CA GLY A 121 -3.32 26.45 -13.13
C GLY A 121 -3.34 26.12 -11.63
N THR A 122 -4.54 26.11 -11.07
CA THR A 122 -4.78 25.82 -9.65
C THR A 122 -4.61 24.33 -9.35
N ALA A 123 -4.52 23.96 -8.07
CA ALA A 123 -4.46 22.56 -7.64
C ALA A 123 -5.71 21.79 -8.09
N SER A 124 -6.88 22.41 -7.95
CA SER A 124 -8.17 21.85 -8.38
C SER A 124 -8.19 21.56 -9.88
N GLU A 125 -7.75 22.49 -10.71
CA GLU A 125 -7.69 22.30 -12.17
C GLU A 125 -6.74 21.18 -12.57
N LYS A 126 -5.56 21.12 -11.93
CA LYS A 126 -4.57 20.08 -12.19
C LYS A 126 -5.08 18.68 -11.81
N LEU A 127 -5.75 18.54 -10.67
CA LEU A 127 -6.35 17.27 -10.23
C LEU A 127 -7.50 16.83 -11.14
N MET A 128 -8.34 17.76 -11.62
CA MET A 128 -9.42 17.45 -12.57
C MET A 128 -8.88 17.06 -13.94
N TYR A 129 -7.82 17.74 -14.40
CA TYR A 129 -7.12 17.35 -15.62
C TYR A 129 -6.54 15.93 -15.49
N PHE A 130 -5.83 15.66 -14.40
CA PHE A 130 -5.28 14.34 -14.10
C PHE A 130 -6.37 13.27 -14.10
N CYS A 131 -7.50 13.54 -13.45
CA CYS A 131 -8.64 12.63 -13.41
C CYS A 131 -9.13 12.27 -14.83
N THR A 132 -9.27 13.24 -15.70
CA THR A 132 -9.81 13.03 -17.05
C THR A 132 -8.84 12.25 -17.96
N PHE A 133 -7.53 12.54 -17.87
CA PHE A 133 -6.56 12.04 -18.85
C PHE A 133 -5.78 10.82 -18.38
N GLN A 134 -5.69 10.58 -17.07
CA GLN A 134 -4.84 9.51 -16.52
C GLN A 134 -5.65 8.36 -15.87
N ILE A 135 -6.86 8.62 -15.41
CA ILE A 135 -7.68 7.63 -14.69
C ILE A 135 -8.59 6.88 -15.67
N HIS A 136 -8.76 5.58 -15.43
CA HIS A 136 -9.68 4.74 -16.19
C HIS A 136 -11.12 5.28 -16.11
N GLU A 137 -11.86 5.22 -17.20
CA GLU A 137 -13.15 5.88 -17.37
C GLU A 137 -14.17 5.50 -16.28
N ASP A 138 -14.24 4.23 -15.93
CA ASP A 138 -15.17 3.71 -14.91
C ASP A 138 -14.95 4.31 -13.52
N TYR A 139 -13.77 4.82 -13.23
CA TYR A 139 -13.39 5.38 -11.92
C TYR A 139 -13.38 6.91 -11.90
N GLN A 140 -13.55 7.58 -13.03
CA GLN A 140 -13.44 9.04 -13.12
C GLN A 140 -14.49 9.76 -12.28
N GLU A 141 -15.72 9.28 -12.22
CA GLU A 141 -16.79 9.94 -11.44
C GLU A 141 -16.49 9.91 -9.94
N GLU A 142 -16.07 8.74 -9.43
CA GLU A 142 -15.68 8.61 -8.03
C GLU A 142 -14.46 9.45 -7.70
N MET A 143 -13.46 9.44 -8.58
CA MET A 143 -12.22 10.18 -8.38
C MET A 143 -12.40 11.69 -8.52
N ARG A 144 -13.34 12.19 -9.33
CA ARG A 144 -13.73 13.63 -9.35
C ARG A 144 -14.26 14.07 -7.98
N LYS A 145 -15.11 13.26 -7.36
CA LYS A 145 -15.60 13.52 -5.99
C LYS A 145 -14.47 13.45 -4.96
N PHE A 146 -13.54 12.52 -5.13
CA PHE A 146 -12.38 12.40 -4.26
C PHE A 146 -11.43 13.60 -4.37
N PHE A 147 -11.21 14.11 -5.57
CA PHE A 147 -10.34 15.26 -5.86
C PHE A 147 -11.00 16.63 -5.62
N ASP A 148 -12.25 16.68 -5.23
CA ASP A 148 -12.89 17.92 -4.85
C ASP A 148 -12.30 18.47 -3.55
N LEU A 149 -11.40 19.46 -3.69
CA LEU A 149 -10.70 20.09 -2.57
C LEU A 149 -11.63 20.90 -1.68
N SER A 150 -12.79 21.34 -2.17
CA SER A 150 -13.76 22.11 -1.38
C SER A 150 -14.34 21.28 -0.22
N THR A 151 -14.49 19.97 -0.40
CA THR A 151 -15.02 19.02 0.59
C THR A 151 -13.93 18.38 1.46
N LEU A 152 -12.65 18.61 1.13
CA LEU A 152 -11.55 17.86 1.72
C LEU A 152 -11.37 18.16 3.21
N ARG A 153 -11.54 19.42 3.64
CA ARG A 153 -11.48 19.80 5.06
C ARG A 153 -12.49 19.02 5.91
N GLU A 154 -13.72 18.89 5.42
CA GLU A 154 -14.78 18.14 6.11
C GLU A 154 -14.42 16.65 6.23
N ARG A 155 -13.92 16.08 5.12
CA ARG A 155 -13.49 14.66 5.09
C ARG A 155 -12.28 14.36 5.98
N LEU A 156 -11.45 15.36 6.30
CA LEU A 156 -10.28 15.24 7.17
C LEU A 156 -10.57 15.60 8.63
N LYS A 157 -11.80 16.03 9.00
CA LYS A 157 -12.14 16.38 10.39
C LYS A 157 -11.96 15.23 11.38
N GLU A 158 -12.37 14.04 11.00
CA GLU A 158 -12.32 12.85 11.85
C GLU A 158 -11.16 11.91 11.53
N LYS A 159 -10.48 12.13 10.42
CA LYS A 159 -9.43 11.26 9.89
C LYS A 159 -8.22 12.07 9.48
N ASN A 160 -7.04 11.67 9.93
CA ASN A 160 -5.79 12.31 9.53
C ASN A 160 -5.48 12.14 8.02
N PHE A 161 -6.14 11.18 7.37
CA PHE A 161 -5.99 10.96 5.94
C PHE A 161 -7.26 10.39 5.30
N VAL A 162 -7.40 10.59 4.00
CA VAL A 162 -8.40 9.94 3.15
C VAL A 162 -7.71 9.35 1.92
N SER A 163 -8.16 8.18 1.48
CA SER A 163 -7.57 7.48 0.34
C SER A 163 -8.59 6.86 -0.59
N ARG A 164 -8.21 6.70 -1.87
CA ARG A 164 -8.95 5.95 -2.89
C ARG A 164 -7.99 5.19 -3.81
N GLU A 165 -8.44 4.03 -4.24
CA GLU A 165 -7.74 3.18 -5.20
C GLU A 165 -8.39 3.31 -6.57
N TYR A 166 -7.58 3.37 -7.61
CA TYR A 166 -8.05 3.50 -8.98
C TYR A 166 -7.02 2.90 -9.95
N PRO A 167 -7.45 2.31 -11.07
CA PRO A 167 -6.56 1.98 -12.16
C PRO A 167 -6.34 3.20 -13.05
N ASN A 168 -5.12 3.36 -13.56
CA ASN A 168 -4.88 4.31 -14.64
C ASN A 168 -5.41 3.75 -15.99
N LYS A 169 -5.31 4.53 -17.06
CA LYS A 169 -5.76 4.10 -18.41
C LYS A 169 -5.02 2.87 -18.96
N GLN A 170 -3.86 2.54 -18.43
CA GLN A 170 -3.10 1.33 -18.76
C GLN A 170 -3.44 0.14 -17.85
N GLY A 171 -4.39 0.27 -16.95
CA GLY A 171 -4.79 -0.79 -16.02
C GLY A 171 -3.91 -0.92 -14.76
N ILE A 172 -2.88 -0.07 -14.58
CA ILE A 172 -2.00 -0.10 -13.41
C ILE A 172 -2.72 0.51 -12.21
N TRP A 173 -2.85 -0.26 -11.14
CA TRP A 173 -3.52 0.18 -9.92
C TRP A 173 -2.66 1.13 -9.09
N ARG A 174 -3.31 2.19 -8.66
CA ARG A 174 -2.73 3.25 -7.82
C ARG A 174 -3.62 3.56 -6.64
N ARG A 175 -3.00 4.07 -5.57
CA ARG A 175 -3.70 4.62 -4.42
C ARG A 175 -3.37 6.10 -4.31
N ALA A 176 -4.38 6.95 -4.32
CA ALA A 176 -4.29 8.37 -4.00
C ALA A 176 -4.59 8.57 -2.52
N VAL A 177 -3.83 9.40 -1.84
CA VAL A 177 -4.01 9.72 -0.43
C VAL A 177 -3.87 11.22 -0.22
N PHE A 178 -4.81 11.83 0.49
CA PHE A 178 -4.66 13.16 1.08
C PHE A 178 -4.38 13.01 2.57
N ILE A 179 -3.33 13.64 3.08
CA ILE A 179 -2.87 13.57 4.46
C ILE A 179 -2.86 15.00 5.02
N ALA A 180 -3.58 15.24 6.12
CA ALA A 180 -3.52 16.52 6.83
C ALA A 180 -2.13 16.69 7.44
N GLN A 181 -1.51 17.88 7.26
CA GLN A 181 -0.26 18.18 7.94
C GLN A 181 -0.52 18.47 9.43
N GLU A 182 0.32 17.91 10.31
CA GLU A 182 0.16 18.01 11.76
C GLU A 182 0.28 19.46 12.28
N GLY A 183 -0.49 19.76 13.31
CA GLY A 183 -0.41 21.01 14.11
C GLY A 183 -1.67 21.86 14.06
N VAL A 184 -2.69 21.44 13.32
CA VAL A 184 -3.88 22.27 13.13
C VAL A 184 -5.13 21.45 13.51
N ARG A 185 -5.96 21.96 14.43
CA ARG A 185 -7.31 21.42 14.67
C ARG A 185 -8.05 21.36 13.34
N ALA A 186 -8.89 20.35 13.13
CA ALA A 186 -9.60 20.05 11.87
C ALA A 186 -10.25 21.27 11.18
N GLU A 187 -10.61 22.30 11.93
CA GLU A 187 -11.19 23.57 11.42
C GLU A 187 -10.18 24.48 10.71
N SER A 188 -8.88 24.20 10.84
CA SER A 188 -7.80 25.05 10.32
C SER A 188 -6.81 24.32 9.40
N VAL A 189 -7.17 23.16 8.82
CA VAL A 189 -6.32 22.51 7.83
C VAL A 189 -6.13 23.41 6.64
N THR A 190 -4.94 24.00 6.52
CA THR A 190 -4.57 24.90 5.42
C THR A 190 -3.75 24.18 4.37
N GLU A 191 -2.98 23.16 4.78
CA GLU A 191 -2.09 22.41 3.90
C GLU A 191 -2.31 20.91 4.04
N VAL A 192 -2.26 20.22 2.91
CA VAL A 192 -2.37 18.76 2.85
C VAL A 192 -1.29 18.22 1.93
N LEU A 193 -0.77 17.04 2.28
CA LEU A 193 0.04 16.26 1.36
C LEU A 193 -0.86 15.40 0.48
N TYR A 194 -0.72 15.53 -0.82
CA TYR A 194 -1.27 14.60 -1.79
C TYR A 194 -0.16 13.64 -2.22
N VAL A 195 -0.39 12.35 -2.00
CA VAL A 195 0.57 11.30 -2.36
C VAL A 195 -0.09 10.24 -3.23
N THR A 196 0.67 9.70 -4.16
CA THR A 196 0.24 8.57 -4.99
C THR A 196 1.21 7.42 -4.83
N GLN A 197 0.67 6.21 -4.72
CA GLN A 197 1.42 4.96 -4.61
C GLN A 197 0.98 3.99 -5.71
N ILE A 198 1.92 3.29 -6.32
CA ILE A 198 1.62 2.14 -7.20
C ILE A 198 1.34 0.94 -6.29
N ILE A 199 0.17 0.33 -6.44
CA ILE A 199 -0.27 -0.84 -5.66
C ILE A 199 -0.63 -2.03 -6.56
N ASP A 200 -0.14 -2.03 -7.79
CA ASP A 200 -0.54 -3.01 -8.80
C ASP A 200 -0.25 -4.44 -8.36
N ASP A 201 0.96 -4.73 -7.90
CA ASP A 201 1.35 -6.06 -7.42
C ASP A 201 0.47 -6.57 -6.26
N TYR A 202 0.14 -5.66 -5.34
CA TYR A 202 -0.76 -5.96 -4.23
C TYR A 202 -2.17 -6.28 -4.74
N LYS A 203 -2.67 -5.45 -5.65
CA LYS A 203 -4.03 -5.60 -6.20
C LYS A 203 -4.18 -6.87 -7.04
N GLN A 204 -3.18 -7.20 -7.84
CA GLN A 204 -3.16 -8.44 -8.61
C GLN A 204 -3.19 -9.68 -7.71
N LYS A 205 -2.41 -9.68 -6.62
CA LYS A 205 -2.43 -10.76 -5.63
C LYS A 205 -3.79 -10.87 -4.92
N GLU A 206 -4.38 -9.74 -4.52
CA GLU A 206 -5.70 -9.69 -3.90
C GLU A 206 -6.77 -10.29 -4.82
N LEU A 207 -6.80 -9.88 -6.09
CA LEU A 207 -7.74 -10.38 -7.09
C LEU A 207 -7.55 -11.88 -7.37
N ALA A 208 -6.30 -12.33 -7.49
CA ALA A 208 -5.99 -13.75 -7.67
C ALA A 208 -6.49 -14.59 -6.47
N TYR A 209 -6.24 -14.13 -5.25
CA TYR A 209 -6.71 -14.80 -4.05
C TYR A 209 -8.24 -14.85 -3.96
N GLN A 210 -8.93 -13.77 -4.32
CA GLN A 210 -10.40 -13.75 -4.37
C GLN A 210 -10.95 -14.75 -5.39
N GLN A 211 -10.32 -14.86 -6.57
CA GLN A 211 -10.72 -15.83 -7.60
C GLN A 211 -10.53 -17.27 -7.10
N GLU A 212 -9.41 -17.56 -6.45
CA GLU A 212 -9.15 -18.89 -5.88
C GLU A 212 -10.17 -19.25 -4.79
N LEU A 213 -10.50 -18.29 -3.91
CA LEU A 213 -11.52 -18.47 -2.86
C LEU A 213 -12.91 -18.77 -3.45
N VAL A 214 -13.31 -18.01 -4.48
CA VAL A 214 -14.60 -18.24 -5.17
C VAL A 214 -14.64 -19.64 -5.81
N LYS A 215 -13.53 -20.06 -6.42
CA LYS A 215 -13.40 -21.41 -7.00
C LYS A 215 -13.53 -22.48 -5.93
N ALA A 216 -12.79 -22.38 -4.83
CA ALA A 216 -12.84 -23.35 -3.71
C ALA A 216 -14.24 -23.43 -3.08
N LEU A 217 -14.91 -22.29 -2.90
CA LEU A 217 -16.30 -22.26 -2.41
C LEU A 217 -17.25 -22.98 -3.35
N LYS A 218 -17.11 -22.79 -4.67
CA LYS A 218 -17.93 -23.47 -5.66
C LYS A 218 -17.72 -24.98 -5.64
N GLU A 219 -16.47 -25.43 -5.58
CA GLU A 219 -16.12 -26.86 -5.50
C GLU A 219 -16.68 -27.50 -4.21
N THR A 220 -16.52 -26.83 -3.07
CA THR A 220 -17.08 -27.27 -1.79
C THR A 220 -18.61 -27.39 -1.83
N ARG A 221 -19.27 -26.42 -2.47
CA ARG A 221 -20.75 -26.44 -2.62
C ARG A 221 -21.19 -27.61 -3.46
N ILE A 222 -20.55 -27.86 -4.60
CA ILE A 222 -20.85 -29.01 -5.48
C ILE A 222 -20.69 -30.34 -4.72
N ALA A 223 -19.59 -30.48 -3.98
CA ALA A 223 -19.35 -31.67 -3.16
C ALA A 223 -20.42 -31.87 -2.08
N ASN A 224 -20.80 -30.79 -1.38
CA ASN A 224 -21.87 -30.84 -0.38
C ASN A 224 -23.25 -31.18 -0.97
N ASP A 225 -23.59 -30.59 -2.11
CA ASP A 225 -24.85 -30.86 -2.81
C ASP A 225 -24.91 -32.34 -3.27
N ALA A 226 -23.81 -32.87 -3.82
CA ALA A 226 -23.68 -34.29 -4.17
C ALA A 226 -23.82 -35.21 -2.94
N LYS A 227 -23.19 -34.85 -1.82
CA LYS A 227 -23.32 -35.59 -0.55
C LYS A 227 -24.76 -35.57 -0.01
N ALA A 228 -25.42 -34.44 -0.06
CA ALA A 228 -26.84 -34.33 0.35
C ALA A 228 -27.77 -35.18 -0.51
N GLU A 229 -27.55 -35.16 -1.84
CA GLU A 229 -28.32 -35.98 -2.79
C GLU A 229 -28.08 -37.48 -2.54
N PHE A 230 -26.84 -37.89 -2.33
CA PHE A 230 -26.48 -39.27 -1.97
C PHE A 230 -27.18 -39.72 -0.70
N LEU A 231 -27.14 -38.94 0.38
CA LEU A 231 -27.81 -39.28 1.65
C LEU A 231 -29.34 -39.37 1.50
N ARG A 232 -29.92 -38.49 0.68
CA ARG A 232 -31.34 -38.54 0.38
C ARG A 232 -31.73 -39.83 -0.34
N LYS A 233 -30.96 -40.21 -1.36
CA LYS A 233 -31.17 -41.45 -2.10
C LYS A 233 -31.01 -42.66 -1.20
N MET A 234 -29.94 -42.71 -0.40
CA MET A 234 -29.69 -43.80 0.56
C MET A 234 -30.83 -43.94 1.57
N SER A 235 -31.35 -42.83 2.11
CA SER A 235 -32.46 -42.85 3.04
C SER A 235 -33.75 -43.46 2.41
N HIS A 236 -33.96 -43.16 1.12
CA HIS A 236 -35.08 -43.75 0.39
C HIS A 236 -34.87 -45.23 0.15
N ASP A 237 -33.67 -45.64 -0.30
CA ASP A 237 -33.36 -47.03 -0.66
C ASP A 237 -33.30 -47.96 0.58
N ILE A 238 -32.99 -47.42 1.76
CA ILE A 238 -33.10 -48.10 3.06
C ILE A 238 -34.55 -48.19 3.54
N ARG A 239 -35.36 -47.13 3.39
CA ARG A 239 -36.75 -47.09 3.85
C ARG A 239 -37.63 -48.07 3.11
N THR A 240 -37.43 -48.25 1.80
CA THR A 240 -38.27 -49.13 0.97
C THR A 240 -38.25 -50.57 1.43
N PRO A 241 -37.11 -51.26 1.60
CA PRO A 241 -37.08 -52.63 2.13
C PRO A 241 -37.57 -52.76 3.57
N ILE A 242 -37.29 -51.76 4.43
CA ILE A 242 -37.82 -51.71 5.81
C ILE A 242 -39.35 -51.73 5.79
N ASN A 243 -39.96 -50.85 5.01
CA ASN A 243 -41.42 -50.80 4.88
C ASN A 243 -41.98 -52.11 4.29
N GLY A 244 -41.23 -52.73 3.34
CA GLY A 244 -41.61 -54.06 2.83
C GLY A 244 -41.60 -55.16 3.90
N ILE A 245 -40.57 -55.20 4.76
CA ILE A 245 -40.52 -56.12 5.87
C ILE A 245 -41.67 -55.87 6.87
N MET A 246 -41.90 -54.60 7.24
CA MET A 246 -43.00 -54.26 8.16
C MET A 246 -44.37 -54.65 7.58
N GLY A 247 -44.62 -54.39 6.29
CA GLY A 247 -45.82 -54.81 5.64
C GLY A 247 -46.02 -56.33 5.59
N MET A 248 -44.94 -57.11 5.46
CA MET A 248 -45.04 -58.58 5.53
C MET A 248 -45.31 -59.06 6.94
N LEU A 249 -44.77 -58.42 7.99
CA LEU A 249 -45.10 -58.68 9.39
C LEU A 249 -46.57 -58.40 9.68
N ASP A 250 -47.11 -57.29 9.15
CA ASP A 250 -48.55 -56.97 9.31
C ASP A 250 -49.46 -58.01 8.62
N ILE A 251 -49.03 -58.58 7.48
CA ILE A 251 -49.72 -59.68 6.79
C ILE A 251 -49.69 -60.99 7.60
N GLU A 252 -48.52 -61.29 8.14
CA GLU A 252 -48.30 -62.47 9.00
C GLU A 252 -49.24 -62.42 10.25
N GLU A 253 -49.27 -61.29 10.89
CA GLU A 253 -50.13 -61.09 12.10
C GLU A 253 -51.61 -61.31 11.81
N LYS A 254 -52.05 -60.98 10.58
CA LYS A 254 -53.52 -61.14 10.18
C LYS A 254 -53.83 -62.52 9.63
N ASN A 255 -52.85 -63.33 9.27
CA ASN A 255 -53.00 -64.62 8.63
C ASN A 255 -52.36 -65.76 9.41
N TRP A 256 -52.40 -65.69 10.72
CA TRP A 256 -51.72 -66.57 11.63
C TRP A 256 -52.07 -68.08 11.43
N ASP A 257 -53.26 -68.36 10.92
CA ASP A 257 -53.74 -69.71 10.68
C ASP A 257 -53.45 -70.31 9.29
N ASP A 258 -52.72 -69.56 8.46
CA ASP A 258 -52.34 -69.97 7.07
C ASP A 258 -50.80 -70.25 6.97
N PRO A 259 -50.35 -71.52 7.14
CA PRO A 259 -48.92 -71.88 7.14
C PRO A 259 -48.19 -71.61 5.80
N GLU A 260 -48.91 -71.71 4.64
CA GLU A 260 -48.31 -71.44 3.34
C GLU A 260 -48.00 -69.96 3.18
N ARG A 261 -48.94 -69.12 3.59
CA ARG A 261 -48.76 -67.66 3.51
C ARG A 261 -47.71 -67.13 4.48
N LEU A 262 -47.62 -67.74 5.67
CA LEU A 262 -46.54 -67.42 6.65
C LEU A 262 -45.19 -67.77 6.07
N LYS A 263 -45.04 -68.92 5.42
CA LYS A 263 -43.78 -69.35 4.77
C LYS A 263 -43.40 -68.42 3.67
N GLU A 264 -44.36 -67.99 2.82
CA GLU A 264 -44.09 -67.04 1.73
C GLU A 264 -43.64 -65.65 2.31
N CYS A 265 -44.27 -65.13 3.36
CA CYS A 265 -43.87 -63.91 4.04
C CYS A 265 -42.46 -64.03 4.59
N HIS A 266 -42.10 -65.11 5.29
CA HIS A 266 -40.76 -65.34 5.84
C HIS A 266 -39.66 -65.39 4.74
N GLU A 267 -39.92 -66.06 3.61
CA GLU A 267 -38.96 -66.11 2.49
C GLU A 267 -38.75 -64.73 1.88
N LYS A 268 -39.81 -63.97 1.68
CA LYS A 268 -39.73 -62.60 1.15
C LYS A 268 -39.00 -61.66 2.12
N MET A 269 -39.31 -61.73 3.44
CA MET A 269 -38.61 -60.97 4.46
C MET A 269 -37.12 -61.28 4.50
N LYS A 270 -36.75 -62.55 4.40
CA LYS A 270 -35.34 -62.98 4.40
C LYS A 270 -34.57 -62.42 3.20
N VAL A 271 -35.14 -62.48 1.99
CA VAL A 271 -34.56 -61.90 0.77
C VAL A 271 -34.43 -60.41 0.91
N THR A 272 -35.47 -59.72 1.38
CA THR A 272 -35.47 -58.24 1.54
C THR A 272 -34.47 -57.80 2.59
N ALA A 273 -34.34 -58.50 3.70
CA ALA A 273 -33.33 -58.22 4.73
C ALA A 273 -31.89 -58.46 4.22
N GLY A 274 -31.66 -59.49 3.39
CA GLY A 274 -30.39 -59.73 2.74
C GLY A 274 -29.96 -58.60 1.81
N ASN A 275 -30.92 -58.11 0.99
CA ASN A 275 -30.67 -56.98 0.09
C ASN A 275 -30.40 -55.68 0.89
N LEU A 276 -31.10 -55.45 2.01
CA LEU A 276 -30.82 -54.31 2.88
C LEU A 276 -29.44 -54.35 3.49
N LEU A 277 -29.02 -55.56 3.97
CA LEU A 277 -27.68 -55.74 4.54
C LEU A 277 -26.57 -55.48 3.51
N GLN A 278 -26.78 -55.94 2.29
CA GLN A 278 -25.85 -55.64 1.18
C GLN A 278 -25.76 -54.15 0.90
N LEU A 279 -26.86 -53.45 0.79
CA LEU A 279 -26.90 -52.00 0.58
C LEU A 279 -26.14 -51.24 1.69
N VAL A 280 -26.34 -51.64 2.97
CA VAL A 280 -25.62 -51.04 4.10
C VAL A 280 -24.11 -51.26 3.99
N ASN A 281 -23.71 -52.49 3.62
CA ASN A 281 -22.30 -52.79 3.43
C ASN A 281 -21.66 -51.99 2.31
N ASP A 282 -22.34 -51.85 1.17
CA ASP A 282 -21.92 -51.01 0.04
C ASP A 282 -21.68 -49.56 0.45
N VAL A 283 -22.56 -49.01 1.30
CA VAL A 283 -22.42 -47.63 1.84
C VAL A 283 -21.23 -47.54 2.84
N LEU A 284 -21.01 -48.55 3.67
CA LEU A 284 -19.89 -48.55 4.61
C LEU A 284 -18.54 -48.67 3.87
N ASP A 285 -18.49 -49.44 2.80
CA ASP A 285 -17.27 -49.60 2.02
C ASP A 285 -16.94 -48.31 1.22
N MET A 286 -17.94 -47.60 0.74
CA MET A 286 -17.71 -46.26 0.15
C MET A 286 -17.13 -45.25 1.16
N ASN A 287 -17.60 -45.24 2.41
CA ASN A 287 -17.06 -44.35 3.45
C ASN A 287 -15.64 -44.69 3.90
N ARG A 288 -15.12 -45.89 3.59
CA ARG A 288 -13.73 -46.31 3.89
C ARG A 288 -12.73 -45.89 2.81
N LEU A 289 -13.23 -45.50 1.66
CA LEU A 289 -12.39 -45.07 0.51
C LEU A 289 -12.20 -43.52 0.43
N GLU A 290 -12.89 -42.73 1.25
CA GLU A 290 -12.60 -41.31 1.51
C GLU A 290 -11.62 -41.11 2.68
#